data_7eca2f865732547d1a34d95fbc7fd0b4
#
_entry.id   7eca2f865732547d1a34d95fbc7fd0b4
#
_cell.length_a   1.000
_cell.length_b   1.000
_cell.length_c   1.000
_cell.angle_alpha   90.00
_cell.angle_beta   90.00
_cell.angle_gamma   90.00
#
_symmetry.space_group_name_H-M   'P 1'
#
loop_
_entity.id
_entity.type
_entity.pdbx_description
1 polymer ?
#
loop_
_entity_poly.entity_id
_entity_poly.type
_entity_poly.pdbx_seq_one_letter_code
_entity_poly.pdbx_strand_id
1 'polypeptide(L)'
;MYFYSFKRIWRKLRQPDIRLLFGLGLVFLLMILIFASVLSSYEKNVTFLDGLWTAYITLTTIGYGDVSAATPQGRWVTVLTSMLGIGCFGVLTGVILERAMQRRIQKMKGEGKYIGKGHLIIVNVPSYAETTELMKELDYSPDFKDIPRVLVAAHLPSQDKEIPHFLSKKIDSFILGLPSALETLNRANASQAKACVLTSSASDPAMDDTNTLTAGLIEKHWPQVITVMTCSRAETLGNLSTFGIDGGISTTDLQMGLLVQELEDPGLYEVYSELSSNSGGNQIYISHSTVGSWEGNDREFSIGSLKAAIIQLNLSLQILGIKRKACEKPILNPENNLILASTDHIVYMSRKRFDWMKNNGQILRQINNVS
;
A
#
# COMPACT_ATOMS: atom_id res chain seq x y z
N MET A 1 4.41 30.81 -14.31
CA MET A 1 4.64 29.66 -13.42
C MET A 1 4.86 30.05 -11.95
N TYR A 2 5.48 31.18 -11.63
CA TYR A 2 5.76 31.67 -10.25
C TYR A 2 4.53 32.12 -9.44
N PHE A 3 3.47 32.62 -10.09
CA PHE A 3 2.25 33.13 -9.41
C PHE A 3 1.37 32.05 -8.79
N TYR A 4 1.39 30.82 -9.32
CA TYR A 4 0.65 29.67 -8.76
C TYR A 4 1.29 29.11 -7.49
N SER A 5 2.63 29.13 -7.40
CA SER A 5 3.36 28.74 -6.18
C SER A 5 3.09 29.71 -5.01
N PHE A 6 3.04 31.02 -5.29
CA PHE A 6 2.82 32.04 -4.27
C PHE A 6 1.42 31.95 -3.63
N LYS A 7 0.37 31.75 -4.42
CA LYS A 7 -1.00 31.53 -3.93
C LYS A 7 -1.14 30.26 -3.08
N ARG A 8 -0.37 29.23 -3.39
CA ARG A 8 -0.38 27.96 -2.62
C ARG A 8 0.34 28.12 -1.28
N ILE A 9 1.42 28.88 -1.26
CA ILE A 9 2.17 29.23 -0.02
C ILE A 9 1.29 30.14 0.86
N TRP A 10 0.65 31.17 0.28
CA TRP A 10 -0.26 32.06 1.01
C TRP A 10 -1.48 31.36 1.60
N ARG A 11 -2.03 30.34 0.90
CA ARG A 11 -3.15 29.54 1.41
C ARG A 11 -2.73 28.64 2.58
N LYS A 12 -1.48 28.10 2.56
CA LYS A 12 -0.90 27.36 3.69
C LYS A 12 -0.64 28.27 4.89
N LEU A 13 -0.15 29.48 4.68
CA LEU A 13 0.08 30.48 5.73
C LEU A 13 -1.22 31.00 6.36
N ARG A 14 -2.36 30.80 5.74
CA ARG A 14 -3.68 31.17 6.29
C ARG A 14 -4.24 30.16 7.31
N GLN A 15 -3.65 28.99 7.44
CA GLN A 15 -4.02 28.05 8.49
C GLN A 15 -3.62 28.63 9.86
N PRO A 16 -4.55 28.68 10.86
CA PRO A 16 -4.32 29.32 12.15
C PRO A 16 -3.05 28.81 12.83
N ASP A 17 -2.75 27.55 12.59
CA ASP A 17 -1.62 26.84 13.16
C ASP A 17 -0.27 27.26 12.62
N ILE A 18 -0.16 27.52 11.32
CA ILE A 18 1.09 27.97 10.70
C ILE A 18 1.36 29.42 11.11
N ARG A 19 0.30 30.22 11.29
CA ARG A 19 0.42 31.60 11.80
C ARG A 19 0.98 31.62 13.21
N LEU A 20 0.51 30.72 14.09
CA LEU A 20 1.02 30.62 15.46
C LEU A 20 2.51 30.25 15.47
N LEU A 21 2.92 29.23 14.70
CA LEU A 21 4.33 28.85 14.62
C LEU A 21 5.22 29.95 14.03
N PHE A 22 4.72 30.63 12.98
CA PHE A 22 5.44 31.75 12.38
C PHE A 22 5.52 32.93 13.35
N GLY A 23 4.44 33.22 14.07
CA GLY A 23 4.40 34.25 15.10
C GLY A 23 5.37 33.96 16.25
N LEU A 24 5.38 32.75 16.79
CA LEU A 24 6.32 32.30 17.81
C LEU A 24 7.78 32.36 17.34
N GLY A 25 8.04 31.89 16.10
CA GLY A 25 9.37 31.99 15.50
C GLY A 25 9.84 33.43 15.32
N LEU A 26 8.94 34.34 14.93
CA LEU A 26 9.23 35.77 14.82
C LEU A 26 9.53 36.39 16.19
N VAL A 27 8.72 36.08 17.21
CA VAL A 27 8.95 36.53 18.59
C VAL A 27 10.32 36.04 19.09
N PHE A 28 10.65 34.78 18.86
CA PHE A 28 11.95 34.21 19.24
C PHE A 28 13.11 34.91 18.53
N LEU A 29 12.98 35.19 17.24
CA LEU A 29 13.98 35.94 16.47
C LEU A 29 14.13 37.37 17.00
N LEU A 30 13.02 38.06 17.27
CA LEU A 30 13.05 39.41 17.85
C LEU A 30 13.71 39.41 19.22
N MET A 31 13.45 38.43 20.06
CA MET A 31 14.14 38.30 21.35
C MET A 31 15.67 38.17 21.20
N ILE A 32 16.14 37.34 20.24
CA ILE A 32 17.56 37.21 19.94
C ILE A 32 18.16 38.55 19.53
N LEU A 33 17.50 39.28 18.63
CA LEU A 33 18.00 40.58 18.14
C LEU A 33 17.99 41.65 19.23
N ILE A 34 16.95 41.72 20.06
CA ILE A 34 16.86 42.65 21.20
C ILE A 34 17.96 42.34 22.21
N PHE A 35 18.12 41.07 22.60
CA PHE A 35 19.17 40.67 23.53
C PHE A 35 20.55 41.03 23.02
N ALA A 36 20.86 40.71 21.75
CA ALA A 36 22.16 41.05 21.15
C ALA A 36 22.42 42.56 21.16
N SER A 37 21.41 43.38 20.81
CA SER A 37 21.52 44.82 20.78
C SER A 37 21.74 45.41 22.19
N VAL A 38 20.98 44.91 23.17
CA VAL A 38 21.06 45.40 24.56
C VAL A 38 22.39 44.95 25.18
N LEU A 39 22.79 43.68 25.02
CA LEU A 39 24.06 43.20 25.58
C LEU A 39 25.25 43.96 25.02
N SER A 40 25.32 44.13 23.70
CA SER A 40 26.41 44.91 23.06
C SER A 40 26.42 46.39 23.45
N SER A 41 25.30 46.92 23.92
CA SER A 41 25.24 48.33 24.39
C SER A 41 25.76 48.51 25.82
N TYR A 42 25.61 47.49 26.68
CA TYR A 42 26.03 47.54 28.08
C TYR A 42 27.45 46.98 28.32
N GLU A 43 27.89 46.06 27.45
CA GLU A 43 29.20 45.38 27.59
C GLU A 43 30.21 45.93 26.56
N LYS A 44 31.23 46.68 27.03
CA LYS A 44 32.19 47.38 26.15
C LYS A 44 33.00 46.45 25.23
N ASN A 45 33.15 45.19 25.60
CA ASN A 45 33.97 44.22 24.86
C ASN A 45 33.14 43.18 24.10
N VAL A 46 31.83 43.38 23.97
CA VAL A 46 30.90 42.43 23.30
C VAL A 46 30.36 43.10 22.04
N THR A 47 30.70 42.56 20.90
CA THR A 47 30.12 43.00 19.63
C THR A 47 28.70 42.54 19.46
N PHE A 48 27.97 43.13 18.52
CA PHE A 48 26.61 42.67 18.21
C PHE A 48 26.56 41.19 17.79
N LEU A 49 27.59 40.71 17.07
CA LEU A 49 27.72 39.30 16.67
C LEU A 49 27.96 38.40 17.87
N ASP A 50 28.79 38.82 18.83
CA ASP A 50 28.99 38.09 20.09
C ASP A 50 27.68 38.07 20.90
N GLY A 51 26.89 39.14 20.85
CA GLY A 51 25.56 39.22 21.44
C GLY A 51 24.57 38.23 20.81
N LEU A 52 24.59 38.09 19.48
CA LEU A 52 23.77 37.10 18.77
C LEU A 52 24.17 35.67 19.15
N TRP A 53 25.48 35.41 19.23
CA TRP A 53 26.01 34.11 19.65
C TRP A 53 25.58 33.80 21.08
N THR A 54 25.78 34.73 21.99
CA THR A 54 25.41 34.61 23.40
C THR A 54 23.89 34.37 23.55
N ALA A 55 23.07 35.12 22.79
CA ALA A 55 21.62 34.92 22.75
C ALA A 55 21.25 33.47 22.35
N TYR A 56 21.85 32.98 21.26
CA TYR A 56 21.58 31.65 20.75
C TYR A 56 21.95 30.57 21.78
N ILE A 57 23.20 30.59 22.32
CA ILE A 57 23.65 29.58 23.29
C ILE A 57 22.94 29.65 24.63
N THR A 58 22.43 30.83 25.02
CA THR A 58 21.65 31.02 26.26
C THR A 58 20.22 30.52 26.09
N LEU A 59 19.54 30.90 25.00
CA LEU A 59 18.16 30.50 24.73
C LEU A 59 18.04 29.01 24.40
N THR A 60 19.11 28.42 23.83
CA THR A 60 19.17 26.95 23.60
C THR A 60 19.70 26.17 24.80
N THR A 61 19.98 26.85 25.91
CA THR A 61 20.50 26.27 27.17
C THR A 61 21.85 25.56 27.03
N ILE A 62 22.66 25.88 26.00
CA ILE A 62 24.01 25.34 25.80
C ILE A 62 25.00 25.97 26.77
N GLY A 63 25.02 27.30 26.84
CA GLY A 63 25.73 28.07 27.86
C GLY A 63 27.26 27.82 27.91
N TYR A 64 27.99 27.98 26.80
CA TYR A 64 29.43 27.78 26.80
C TYR A 64 30.22 28.71 27.75
N GLY A 65 29.65 29.89 28.07
CA GLY A 65 30.26 30.83 29.00
C GLY A 65 31.49 31.58 28.44
N ASP A 66 31.75 31.47 27.15
CA ASP A 66 32.82 32.13 26.40
C ASP A 66 32.60 33.65 26.31
N VAL A 67 31.34 34.08 26.22
CA VAL A 67 30.91 35.47 26.33
C VAL A 67 29.83 35.54 27.43
N SER A 68 30.08 36.37 28.44
CA SER A 68 29.19 36.53 29.59
C SER A 68 29.03 37.99 29.98
N ALA A 69 27.86 38.34 30.56
CA ALA A 69 27.61 39.67 31.06
C ALA A 69 28.42 39.97 32.34
N ALA A 70 29.31 40.97 32.28
CA ALA A 70 30.11 41.44 33.40
C ALA A 70 29.36 42.53 34.21
N THR A 71 28.60 43.41 33.52
CA THR A 71 27.89 44.50 34.14
C THR A 71 26.61 44.04 34.85
N PRO A 72 26.17 44.71 35.94
CA PRO A 72 24.89 44.37 36.59
C PRO A 72 23.72 44.48 35.64
N GLN A 73 23.67 45.46 34.74
CA GLN A 73 22.64 45.65 33.73
C GLN A 73 22.61 44.50 32.73
N GLY A 74 23.76 44.09 32.19
CA GLY A 74 23.91 42.97 31.32
C GLY A 74 23.41 41.64 31.94
N ARG A 75 23.73 41.43 33.24
CA ARG A 75 23.27 40.25 34.00
C ARG A 75 21.74 40.18 34.12
N TRP A 76 21.10 41.31 34.47
CA TRP A 76 19.65 41.38 34.55
C TRP A 76 18.94 41.12 33.21
N VAL A 77 19.49 41.69 32.14
CA VAL A 77 18.99 41.46 30.79
C VAL A 77 19.12 39.97 30.42
N THR A 78 20.28 39.34 30.74
CA THR A 78 20.49 37.92 30.52
C THR A 78 19.46 37.06 31.27
N VAL A 79 19.19 37.32 32.54
CA VAL A 79 18.21 36.63 33.36
C VAL A 79 16.78 36.74 32.75
N LEU A 80 16.34 37.97 32.46
CA LEU A 80 15.01 38.17 31.87
C LEU A 80 14.84 37.49 30.51
N THR A 81 15.86 37.65 29.66
CA THR A 81 15.80 37.00 28.33
C THR A 81 15.88 35.50 28.40
N SER A 82 16.64 34.90 29.32
CA SER A 82 16.67 33.47 29.54
C SER A 82 15.33 32.93 29.99
N MET A 83 14.67 33.58 30.95
CA MET A 83 13.34 33.14 31.42
C MET A 83 12.30 33.19 30.32
N LEU A 84 12.27 34.30 29.55
CA LEU A 84 11.33 34.43 28.42
C LEU A 84 11.67 33.47 27.28
N GLY A 85 12.94 33.29 26.98
CA GLY A 85 13.42 32.44 25.91
C GLY A 85 13.14 30.96 26.16
N ILE A 86 13.42 30.45 27.36
CA ILE A 86 13.11 29.07 27.77
C ILE A 86 11.61 28.84 27.65
N GLY A 87 10.77 29.78 28.11
CA GLY A 87 9.33 29.72 27.98
C GLY A 87 8.87 29.66 26.50
N CYS A 88 9.39 30.56 25.68
CA CYS A 88 9.07 30.60 24.25
C CYS A 88 9.52 29.32 23.50
N PHE A 89 10.71 28.84 23.78
CA PHE A 89 11.24 27.60 23.21
C PHE A 89 10.42 26.38 23.65
N GLY A 90 10.03 26.32 24.92
CA GLY A 90 9.14 25.27 25.44
C GLY A 90 7.78 25.25 24.75
N VAL A 91 7.15 26.41 24.55
CA VAL A 91 5.88 26.49 23.81
C VAL A 91 6.07 26.08 22.35
N LEU A 92 7.13 26.53 21.68
CA LEU A 92 7.40 26.19 20.30
C LEU A 92 7.58 24.67 20.10
N THR A 93 8.40 24.03 20.94
CA THR A 93 8.61 22.58 20.91
C THR A 93 7.35 21.81 21.27
N GLY A 94 6.58 22.27 22.25
CA GLY A 94 5.28 21.70 22.63
C GLY A 94 4.27 21.68 21.48
N VAL A 95 4.11 22.81 20.78
CA VAL A 95 3.20 22.92 19.62
C VAL A 95 3.63 22.00 18.47
N ILE A 96 4.93 21.88 18.23
CA ILE A 96 5.47 20.98 17.19
C ILE A 96 5.16 19.52 17.55
N LEU A 97 5.42 19.13 18.79
CA LEU A 97 5.19 17.77 19.29
C LEU A 97 3.71 17.40 19.27
N GLU A 98 2.86 18.29 19.77
CA GLU A 98 1.40 18.10 19.76
C GLU A 98 0.88 17.84 18.34
N ARG A 99 1.33 18.61 17.35
CA ARG A 99 0.94 18.41 15.95
C ARG A 99 1.42 17.10 15.38
N ALA A 100 2.65 16.70 15.70
CA ALA A 100 3.17 15.41 15.30
C ALA A 100 2.32 14.27 15.88
N MET A 101 1.91 14.38 17.14
CA MET A 101 1.00 13.43 17.79
C MET A 101 -0.40 13.43 17.16
N GLN A 102 -1.01 14.61 16.98
CA GLN A 102 -2.34 14.70 16.36
C GLN A 102 -2.38 14.11 14.96
N ARG A 103 -1.36 14.35 14.13
CA ARG A 103 -1.25 13.71 12.81
C ARG A 103 -1.15 12.19 12.89
N ARG A 104 -0.46 11.65 13.89
CA ARG A 104 -0.42 10.20 14.15
C ARG A 104 -1.79 9.67 14.53
N ILE A 105 -2.46 10.32 15.47
CA ILE A 105 -3.81 9.94 15.92
C ILE A 105 -4.81 9.99 14.75
N GLN A 106 -4.80 11.05 13.95
CA GLN A 106 -5.67 11.15 12.76
C GLN A 106 -5.41 10.04 11.75
N LYS A 107 -4.15 9.65 11.55
CA LYS A 107 -3.81 8.49 10.71
C LYS A 107 -4.35 7.18 11.29
N MET A 108 -4.25 6.98 12.60
CA MET A 108 -4.77 5.78 13.27
C MET A 108 -6.31 5.73 13.25
N LYS A 109 -6.98 6.87 13.34
CA LYS A 109 -8.44 7.00 13.22
C LYS A 109 -8.95 6.95 11.78
N GLY A 110 -8.07 6.89 10.79
CA GLY A 110 -8.47 6.84 9.39
C GLY A 110 -9.03 8.16 8.82
N GLU A 111 -8.84 9.29 9.48
CA GLU A 111 -9.30 10.60 9.03
C GLU A 111 -8.34 11.24 8.00
N GLY A 112 -7.18 10.64 7.81
CA GLY A 112 -6.12 11.13 6.91
C GLY A 112 -6.43 10.98 5.43
N LYS A 113 -5.43 11.36 4.61
CA LYS A 113 -5.39 11.15 3.16
C LYS A 113 -4.06 10.51 2.81
N TYR A 114 -4.08 9.49 1.96
CA TYR A 114 -2.88 8.88 1.41
C TYR A 114 -2.45 9.61 0.12
N ILE A 115 -1.14 9.81 -0.04
CA ILE A 115 -0.57 10.55 -1.19
C ILE A 115 0.47 9.75 -1.98
N GLY A 116 0.78 8.51 -1.56
CA GLY A 116 1.68 7.60 -2.27
C GLY A 116 1.10 7.09 -3.58
N LYS A 117 1.94 6.40 -4.38
CA LYS A 117 1.59 5.82 -5.67
C LYS A 117 1.95 4.34 -5.69
N GLY A 118 1.34 3.58 -6.63
CA GLY A 118 1.65 2.17 -6.84
C GLY A 118 1.30 1.28 -5.65
N HIS A 119 0.39 1.70 -4.80
CA HIS A 119 -0.02 0.99 -3.59
C HIS A 119 -1.16 0.01 -3.85
N LEU A 120 -1.35 -0.90 -2.91
CA LEU A 120 -2.48 -1.81 -2.82
C LEU A 120 -3.55 -1.20 -1.91
N ILE A 121 -4.77 -1.09 -2.40
CA ILE A 121 -5.93 -0.75 -1.58
C ILE A 121 -6.57 -2.05 -1.10
N ILE A 122 -6.83 -2.16 0.20
CA ILE A 122 -7.53 -3.27 0.82
C ILE A 122 -8.82 -2.71 1.40
N VAL A 123 -9.94 -3.19 0.90
CA VAL A 123 -11.27 -2.71 1.27
C VAL A 123 -11.92 -3.68 2.24
N ASN A 124 -12.43 -3.13 3.32
CA ASN A 124 -13.02 -3.79 4.48
C ASN A 124 -12.03 -4.54 5.39
N VAL A 125 -12.51 -4.86 6.56
CA VAL A 125 -11.85 -5.67 7.59
C VAL A 125 -12.90 -6.64 8.12
N PRO A 126 -13.12 -7.78 7.44
CA PRO A 126 -14.15 -8.75 7.87
C PRO A 126 -13.90 -9.24 9.30
N SER A 127 -12.66 -9.61 9.58
CA SER A 127 -12.13 -9.86 10.92
C SER A 127 -10.64 -9.51 10.96
N TYR A 128 -10.11 -9.29 12.15
CA TYR A 128 -8.67 -9.05 12.32
C TYR A 128 -7.83 -10.30 11.98
N ALA A 129 -8.38 -11.50 12.21
CA ALA A 129 -7.71 -12.76 11.88
C ALA A 129 -7.55 -12.90 10.35
N GLU A 130 -8.64 -12.81 9.59
CA GLU A 130 -8.63 -12.91 8.12
C GLU A 130 -7.75 -11.83 7.49
N THR A 131 -7.85 -10.59 7.98
CA THR A 131 -7.02 -9.50 7.48
C THR A 131 -5.53 -9.75 7.76
N THR A 132 -5.19 -10.34 8.92
CA THR A 132 -3.80 -10.69 9.25
C THR A 132 -3.27 -11.79 8.35
N GLU A 133 -4.07 -12.81 8.02
CA GLU A 133 -3.68 -13.86 7.08
C GLU A 133 -3.47 -13.29 5.66
N LEU A 134 -4.38 -12.42 5.19
CA LEU A 134 -4.18 -11.71 3.92
C LEU A 134 -2.85 -10.93 3.91
N MET A 135 -2.52 -10.24 5.01
CA MET A 135 -1.25 -9.51 5.11
C MET A 135 -0.04 -10.45 5.07
N LYS A 136 -0.12 -11.65 5.67
CA LYS A 136 0.96 -12.65 5.61
C LYS A 136 1.16 -13.16 4.18
N GLU A 137 0.07 -13.52 3.47
CA GLU A 137 0.15 -13.95 2.08
C GLU A 137 0.73 -12.86 1.17
N LEU A 138 0.37 -11.60 1.40
CA LEU A 138 0.96 -10.47 0.69
C LEU A 138 2.45 -10.27 1.00
N ASP A 139 2.91 -10.56 2.23
CA ASP A 139 4.32 -10.49 2.60
C ASP A 139 5.17 -11.55 1.87
N TYR A 140 4.57 -12.68 1.50
CA TYR A 140 5.24 -13.73 0.73
C TYR A 140 5.14 -13.52 -0.79
N SER A 141 4.20 -12.72 -1.27
CA SER A 141 3.99 -12.49 -2.70
C SER A 141 5.16 -11.71 -3.33
N PRO A 142 5.84 -12.24 -4.35
CA PRO A 142 6.91 -11.51 -5.04
C PRO A 142 6.47 -10.17 -5.62
N ASP A 143 5.21 -10.07 -6.05
CA ASP A 143 4.66 -8.91 -6.75
C ASP A 143 4.08 -7.85 -5.80
N PHE A 144 3.77 -8.21 -4.53
CA PHE A 144 3.05 -7.36 -3.59
C PHE A 144 3.74 -7.16 -2.23
N LYS A 145 4.82 -7.90 -1.90
CA LYS A 145 5.50 -7.82 -0.59
C LYS A 145 6.03 -6.43 -0.24
N ASP A 146 6.55 -5.71 -1.24
CA ASP A 146 7.18 -4.40 -1.06
C ASP A 146 6.26 -3.23 -1.45
N ILE A 147 4.98 -3.52 -1.75
CA ILE A 147 4.01 -2.50 -2.16
C ILE A 147 3.35 -1.89 -0.92
N PRO A 148 3.28 -0.54 -0.82
CA PRO A 148 2.55 0.12 0.25
C PRO A 148 1.09 -0.31 0.30
N ARG A 149 0.53 -0.43 1.50
CA ARG A 149 -0.83 -0.94 1.74
C ARG A 149 -1.70 0.12 2.37
N VAL A 150 -2.84 0.39 1.76
CA VAL A 150 -3.84 1.35 2.24
C VAL A 150 -5.12 0.59 2.56
N LEU A 151 -5.49 0.56 3.83
CA LEU A 151 -6.72 -0.07 4.29
C LEU A 151 -7.86 0.94 4.26
N VAL A 152 -9.00 0.54 3.70
CA VAL A 152 -10.23 1.35 3.60
C VAL A 152 -11.38 0.57 4.21
N ALA A 153 -12.06 1.12 5.20
CA ALA A 153 -13.22 0.47 5.80
C ALA A 153 -14.25 1.48 6.31
N ALA A 154 -15.53 1.12 6.26
CA ALA A 154 -16.60 1.91 6.85
C ALA A 154 -16.59 1.85 8.38
N HIS A 155 -16.22 0.70 8.90
CA HIS A 155 -16.09 0.41 10.34
C HIS A 155 -15.03 -0.68 10.55
N LEU A 156 -14.51 -0.76 11.76
CA LEU A 156 -13.61 -1.82 12.18
C LEU A 156 -14.40 -2.92 12.93
N PRO A 157 -13.91 -4.15 12.99
CA PRO A 157 -14.46 -5.19 13.84
C PRO A 157 -14.61 -4.70 15.27
N SER A 158 -15.64 -5.19 15.99
CA SER A 158 -15.94 -4.80 17.39
C SER A 158 -16.19 -3.29 17.59
N GLN A 159 -16.49 -2.54 16.53
CA GLN A 159 -16.70 -1.08 16.57
C GLN A 159 -15.52 -0.30 17.15
N ASP A 160 -14.31 -0.81 16.99
CA ASP A 160 -13.10 -0.15 17.42
C ASP A 160 -12.94 1.20 16.74
N LYS A 161 -12.45 2.19 17.49
CA LYS A 161 -12.23 3.55 16.97
C LYS A 161 -10.87 3.71 16.28
N GLU A 162 -9.97 2.78 16.54
CA GLU A 162 -8.58 2.82 16.05
C GLU A 162 -8.15 1.43 15.59
N ILE A 163 -7.27 1.39 14.60
CA ILE A 163 -6.67 0.13 14.15
C ILE A 163 -5.76 -0.45 15.24
N PRO A 164 -5.85 -1.76 15.52
CA PRO A 164 -4.94 -2.43 16.44
C PRO A 164 -3.48 -2.26 16.02
N HIS A 165 -2.60 -2.14 17.00
CA HIS A 165 -1.17 -1.87 16.79
C HIS A 165 -0.48 -2.92 15.91
N PHE A 166 -0.86 -4.21 16.02
CA PHE A 166 -0.27 -5.26 15.20
C PHE A 166 -0.60 -5.09 13.71
N LEU A 167 -1.81 -4.63 13.37
CA LEU A 167 -2.24 -4.36 12.01
C LEU A 167 -1.65 -3.04 11.49
N SER A 168 -1.53 -2.02 12.35
CA SER A 168 -0.97 -0.72 11.98
C SER A 168 0.49 -0.79 11.52
N LYS A 169 1.23 -1.84 11.91
CA LYS A 169 2.61 -2.10 11.44
C LYS A 169 2.67 -2.70 10.03
N LYS A 170 1.57 -3.26 9.56
CA LYS A 170 1.47 -3.96 8.27
C LYS A 170 0.87 -3.10 7.17
N ILE A 171 0.40 -1.90 7.51
CA ILE A 171 -0.23 -0.96 6.57
C ILE A 171 0.43 0.42 6.66
N ASP A 172 0.46 1.13 5.54
CA ASP A 172 1.01 2.50 5.46
C ASP A 172 -0.02 3.56 5.83
N SER A 173 -1.30 3.29 5.58
CA SER A 173 -2.39 4.20 5.91
C SER A 173 -3.70 3.47 6.13
N PHE A 174 -4.52 4.02 7.02
CA PHE A 174 -5.91 3.65 7.20
C PHE A 174 -6.82 4.81 6.79
N ILE A 175 -7.90 4.51 6.09
CA ILE A 175 -8.94 5.46 5.69
C ILE A 175 -10.29 4.95 6.18
N LEU A 176 -10.84 5.64 7.16
CA LEU A 176 -12.18 5.36 7.66
C LEU A 176 -13.20 6.08 6.77
N GLY A 177 -14.15 5.37 6.26
CA GLY A 177 -15.23 5.90 5.41
C GLY A 177 -15.87 4.81 4.57
N LEU A 178 -17.04 5.10 4.01
CA LEU A 178 -17.75 4.16 3.13
C LEU A 178 -16.90 3.89 1.88
N PRO A 179 -16.52 2.62 1.60
CA PRO A 179 -15.72 2.29 0.43
C PRO A 179 -16.42 2.64 -0.89
N SER A 180 -17.75 2.55 -0.93
CA SER A 180 -18.57 2.94 -2.09
C SER A 180 -18.72 4.46 -2.26
N ALA A 181 -18.08 5.28 -1.45
CA ALA A 181 -18.05 6.73 -1.62
C ALA A 181 -16.80 7.18 -2.38
N LEU A 182 -16.97 7.91 -3.47
CA LEU A 182 -15.88 8.42 -4.30
C LEU A 182 -14.90 9.30 -3.50
N GLU A 183 -15.38 10.03 -2.51
CA GLU A 183 -14.53 10.81 -1.60
C GLU A 183 -13.56 9.93 -0.82
N THR A 184 -14.03 8.81 -0.28
CA THR A 184 -13.20 7.84 0.46
C THR A 184 -12.12 7.25 -0.44
N LEU A 185 -12.48 6.83 -1.65
CA LEU A 185 -11.53 6.32 -2.65
C LEU A 185 -10.51 7.39 -3.09
N ASN A 186 -10.93 8.64 -3.24
CA ASN A 186 -10.02 9.76 -3.49
C ASN A 186 -9.08 10.04 -2.30
N ARG A 187 -9.55 9.87 -1.06
CA ARG A 187 -8.70 9.95 0.13
C ARG A 187 -7.68 8.82 0.17
N ALA A 188 -8.05 7.63 -0.30
CA ALA A 188 -7.14 6.50 -0.47
C ALA A 188 -6.20 6.65 -1.69
N ASN A 189 -6.36 7.70 -2.50
CA ASN A 189 -5.61 7.95 -3.74
C ASN A 189 -5.76 6.82 -4.78
N ALA A 190 -6.98 6.31 -4.95
CA ALA A 190 -7.28 5.17 -5.83
C ALA A 190 -6.78 5.39 -7.27
N SER A 191 -6.77 6.62 -7.76
CA SER A 191 -6.23 6.97 -9.11
C SER A 191 -4.77 6.58 -9.34
N GLN A 192 -4.00 6.36 -8.29
CA GLN A 192 -2.58 6.00 -8.33
C GLN A 192 -2.31 4.64 -7.70
N ALA A 193 -3.35 3.86 -7.40
CA ALA A 193 -3.21 2.50 -6.89
C ALA A 193 -2.76 1.54 -8.01
N LYS A 194 -2.03 0.50 -7.65
CA LYS A 194 -1.69 -0.62 -8.54
C LYS A 194 -2.83 -1.63 -8.60
N ALA A 195 -3.43 -1.92 -7.45
CA ALA A 195 -4.50 -2.89 -7.34
C ALA A 195 -5.43 -2.56 -6.16
N CYS A 196 -6.61 -3.14 -6.17
CA CYS A 196 -7.59 -3.09 -5.12
C CYS A 196 -8.11 -4.49 -4.80
N VAL A 197 -8.06 -4.88 -3.54
CA VAL A 197 -8.64 -6.13 -3.03
C VAL A 197 -9.81 -5.78 -2.13
N LEU A 198 -10.99 -6.31 -2.46
CA LEU A 198 -12.19 -6.10 -1.66
C LEU A 198 -12.52 -7.41 -0.93
N THR A 199 -12.51 -7.35 0.40
CA THR A 199 -12.78 -8.52 1.24
C THR A 199 -14.21 -8.51 1.74
N SER A 200 -14.85 -9.68 1.74
CA SER A 200 -16.20 -9.93 2.24
C SER A 200 -16.16 -10.86 3.43
N SER A 201 -17.19 -10.81 4.25
CA SER A 201 -17.44 -11.76 5.34
C SER A 201 -18.67 -12.58 5.08
N ALA A 202 -18.61 -13.88 5.36
CA ALA A 202 -19.77 -14.74 5.33
C ALA A 202 -20.84 -14.33 6.36
N SER A 203 -20.43 -13.64 7.44
CA SER A 203 -21.34 -13.13 8.48
C SER A 203 -22.04 -11.82 8.11
N ASP A 204 -21.60 -11.13 7.04
CA ASP A 204 -22.18 -9.87 6.57
C ASP A 204 -22.34 -9.87 5.04
N PRO A 205 -23.41 -10.48 4.52
CA PRO A 205 -23.68 -10.51 3.07
C PRO A 205 -23.86 -9.13 2.43
N ALA A 206 -24.16 -8.09 3.19
CA ALA A 206 -24.28 -6.72 2.69
C ALA A 206 -22.91 -6.15 2.24
N MET A 207 -21.81 -6.73 2.70
CA MET A 207 -20.48 -6.38 2.19
C MET A 207 -20.34 -6.71 0.71
N ASP A 208 -20.94 -7.78 0.20
CA ASP A 208 -20.87 -8.13 -1.23
C ASP A 208 -21.46 -7.02 -2.11
N ASP A 209 -22.58 -6.44 -1.71
CA ASP A 209 -23.23 -5.36 -2.45
C ASP A 209 -22.39 -4.09 -2.41
N THR A 210 -21.86 -3.74 -1.24
CA THR A 210 -20.94 -2.60 -1.07
C THR A 210 -19.64 -2.78 -1.88
N ASN A 211 -19.10 -3.99 -1.90
CA ASN A 211 -17.90 -4.33 -2.67
C ASN A 211 -18.15 -4.22 -4.17
N THR A 212 -19.28 -4.73 -4.65
CA THR A 212 -19.69 -4.65 -6.06
C THR A 212 -19.81 -3.18 -6.50
N LEU A 213 -20.46 -2.34 -5.69
CA LEU A 213 -20.54 -0.90 -5.96
C LEU A 213 -19.18 -0.23 -5.95
N THR A 214 -18.33 -0.57 -4.98
CA THR A 214 -16.97 -0.03 -4.87
C THR A 214 -16.11 -0.41 -6.06
N ALA A 215 -16.14 -1.68 -6.46
CA ALA A 215 -15.42 -2.19 -7.62
C ALA A 215 -15.91 -1.52 -8.92
N GLY A 216 -17.22 -1.39 -9.11
CA GLY A 216 -17.79 -0.67 -10.25
C GLY A 216 -17.41 0.81 -10.32
N LEU A 217 -17.24 1.48 -9.17
CA LEU A 217 -16.72 2.85 -9.10
C LEU A 217 -15.24 2.91 -9.51
N ILE A 218 -14.44 1.95 -9.05
CA ILE A 218 -13.01 1.88 -9.39
C ILE A 218 -12.87 1.66 -10.89
N GLU A 219 -13.57 0.68 -11.44
CA GLU A 219 -13.55 0.37 -12.87
C GLU A 219 -13.99 1.55 -13.74
N LYS A 220 -15.07 2.22 -13.34
CA LYS A 220 -15.57 3.40 -14.05
C LYS A 220 -14.60 4.58 -14.08
N HIS A 221 -13.90 4.83 -12.96
CA HIS A 221 -13.08 6.04 -12.82
C HIS A 221 -11.58 5.77 -13.01
N TRP A 222 -11.12 4.54 -12.76
CA TRP A 222 -9.70 4.14 -12.79
C TRP A 222 -9.53 2.70 -13.30
N PRO A 223 -9.90 2.40 -14.57
CA PRO A 223 -9.90 1.05 -15.14
C PRO A 223 -8.50 0.41 -15.22
N GLN A 224 -7.45 1.17 -14.94
CA GLN A 224 -6.08 0.66 -14.88
C GLN A 224 -5.76 -0.02 -13.52
N VAL A 225 -6.63 0.09 -12.53
CA VAL A 225 -6.43 -0.49 -11.20
C VAL A 225 -6.99 -1.92 -11.20
N ILE A 226 -6.13 -2.89 -11.04
CA ILE A 226 -6.55 -4.31 -10.98
C ILE A 226 -7.46 -4.49 -9.78
N THR A 227 -8.69 -4.96 -10.01
CA THR A 227 -9.71 -5.11 -8.97
C THR A 227 -10.08 -6.57 -8.78
N VAL A 228 -9.87 -7.09 -7.56
CA VAL A 228 -10.23 -8.47 -7.20
C VAL A 228 -11.07 -8.44 -5.93
N MET A 229 -12.13 -9.25 -5.88
CA MET A 229 -12.97 -9.32 -4.69
C MET A 229 -13.26 -10.72 -4.21
N THR A 230 -13.47 -10.89 -2.91
CA THR A 230 -14.12 -12.07 -2.36
C THR A 230 -15.62 -11.82 -2.27
N CYS A 231 -16.42 -12.86 -2.48
CA CYS A 231 -17.87 -12.84 -2.35
C CYS A 231 -18.30 -13.98 -1.42
N SER A 232 -19.28 -13.72 -0.58
CA SER A 232 -19.94 -14.77 0.20
C SER A 232 -20.99 -15.50 -0.62
N ARG A 233 -21.62 -14.84 -1.62
CA ARG A 233 -22.65 -15.39 -2.50
C ARG A 233 -22.07 -15.71 -3.88
N ALA A 234 -22.29 -16.94 -4.34
CA ALA A 234 -21.87 -17.39 -5.68
C ALA A 234 -22.48 -16.57 -6.83
N GLU A 235 -23.74 -16.13 -6.67
CA GLU A 235 -24.44 -15.31 -7.66
C GLU A 235 -23.72 -14.00 -7.96
N THR A 236 -23.04 -13.42 -6.95
CA THR A 236 -22.26 -12.20 -7.12
C THR A 236 -21.11 -12.40 -8.10
N LEU A 237 -20.45 -13.58 -8.10
CA LEU A 237 -19.38 -13.90 -9.05
C LEU A 237 -19.84 -13.85 -10.51
N GLY A 238 -21.04 -14.36 -10.82
CA GLY A 238 -21.59 -14.36 -12.18
C GLY A 238 -21.74 -12.95 -12.77
N ASN A 239 -21.90 -11.95 -11.91
CA ASN A 239 -22.12 -10.57 -12.31
C ASN A 239 -20.82 -9.75 -12.42
N LEU A 240 -19.66 -10.25 -11.92
CA LEU A 240 -18.42 -9.48 -11.88
C LEU A 240 -17.91 -9.05 -13.26
N SER A 241 -18.01 -9.93 -14.24
CA SER A 241 -17.61 -9.62 -15.62
C SER A 241 -18.44 -8.49 -16.23
N THR A 242 -19.72 -8.36 -15.85
CA THR A 242 -20.61 -7.27 -16.30
C THR A 242 -20.16 -5.91 -15.77
N PHE A 243 -19.50 -5.88 -14.62
CA PHE A 243 -18.97 -4.67 -14.00
C PHE A 243 -17.50 -4.41 -14.34
N GLY A 244 -16.87 -5.22 -15.20
CA GLY A 244 -15.48 -5.08 -15.60
C GLY A 244 -14.46 -5.49 -14.53
N ILE A 245 -14.89 -6.20 -13.47
CA ILE A 245 -14.01 -6.60 -12.37
C ILE A 245 -13.10 -7.72 -12.83
N ASP A 246 -11.78 -7.57 -12.57
CA ASP A 246 -10.73 -8.47 -13.08
C ASP A 246 -10.80 -9.89 -12.51
N GLY A 247 -11.30 -10.04 -11.28
CA GLY A 247 -11.40 -11.35 -10.66
C GLY A 247 -12.23 -11.39 -9.39
N GLY A 248 -12.73 -12.58 -9.06
CA GLY A 248 -13.48 -12.82 -7.83
C GLY A 248 -13.33 -14.25 -7.32
N ILE A 249 -13.54 -14.41 -6.03
CA ILE A 249 -13.49 -15.70 -5.33
C ILE A 249 -14.76 -15.85 -4.49
N SER A 250 -15.56 -16.90 -4.75
CA SER A 250 -16.62 -17.31 -3.84
C SER A 250 -16.00 -18.11 -2.69
N THR A 251 -16.00 -17.52 -1.51
CA THR A 251 -15.44 -18.18 -0.32
C THR A 251 -16.30 -19.37 0.10
N THR A 252 -17.62 -19.24 0.03
CA THR A 252 -18.56 -20.31 0.41
C THR A 252 -18.44 -21.52 -0.49
N ASP A 253 -18.44 -21.33 -1.83
CA ASP A 253 -18.37 -22.45 -2.77
C ASP A 253 -17.04 -23.18 -2.66
N LEU A 254 -15.94 -22.43 -2.58
CA LEU A 254 -14.60 -23.00 -2.43
C LEU A 254 -14.51 -23.81 -1.13
N GLN A 255 -15.00 -23.25 -0.03
CA GLN A 255 -14.96 -23.90 1.28
C GLN A 255 -15.80 -25.19 1.32
N MET A 256 -17.03 -25.15 0.76
CA MET A 256 -17.90 -26.33 0.75
C MET A 256 -17.37 -27.40 -0.19
N GLY A 257 -16.83 -27.02 -1.35
CA GLY A 257 -16.20 -27.96 -2.27
C GLY A 257 -15.00 -28.67 -1.65
N LEU A 258 -14.11 -27.92 -0.99
CA LEU A 258 -12.95 -28.47 -0.29
C LEU A 258 -13.36 -29.40 0.87
N LEU A 259 -14.41 -29.05 1.63
CA LEU A 259 -14.91 -29.88 2.73
C LEU A 259 -15.39 -31.25 2.25
N VAL A 260 -16.11 -31.28 1.13
CA VAL A 260 -16.58 -32.54 0.55
C VAL A 260 -15.42 -33.37 0.02
N GLN A 261 -14.47 -32.75 -0.67
CA GLN A 261 -13.30 -33.44 -1.19
C GLN A 261 -12.40 -33.98 -0.06
N GLU A 262 -12.24 -33.25 1.04
CA GLU A 262 -11.52 -33.73 2.24
C GLU A 262 -12.22 -34.93 2.91
N LEU A 263 -13.56 -34.99 2.82
CA LEU A 263 -14.33 -36.15 3.31
C LEU A 263 -14.09 -37.38 2.43
N GLU A 264 -13.98 -37.20 1.10
CA GLU A 264 -13.73 -38.28 0.15
C GLU A 264 -12.28 -38.77 0.20
N ASP A 265 -11.34 -37.83 0.24
CA ASP A 265 -9.89 -38.08 0.25
C ASP A 265 -9.20 -37.28 1.38
N PRO A 266 -9.11 -37.84 2.60
CA PRO A 266 -8.48 -37.16 3.73
C PRO A 266 -7.02 -36.80 3.47
N GLY A 267 -6.64 -35.57 3.74
CA GLY A 267 -5.30 -35.00 3.47
C GLY A 267 -5.24 -34.13 2.22
N LEU A 268 -6.35 -33.96 1.53
CA LEU A 268 -6.41 -33.11 0.34
C LEU A 268 -6.29 -31.63 0.68
N TYR A 269 -6.70 -31.24 1.90
CA TYR A 269 -6.54 -29.88 2.39
C TYR A 269 -5.06 -29.42 2.39
N GLU A 270 -4.13 -30.27 2.79
CA GLU A 270 -2.70 -29.94 2.77
C GLU A 270 -2.20 -29.67 1.35
N VAL A 271 -2.70 -30.43 0.35
CA VAL A 271 -2.36 -30.20 -1.05
C VAL A 271 -2.88 -28.86 -1.53
N TYR A 272 -4.13 -28.52 -1.25
CA TYR A 272 -4.69 -27.23 -1.64
C TYR A 272 -4.05 -26.06 -0.88
N SER A 273 -3.71 -26.25 0.39
CA SER A 273 -3.01 -25.26 1.20
C SER A 273 -1.63 -24.95 0.61
N GLU A 274 -0.86 -25.96 0.18
CA GLU A 274 0.41 -25.72 -0.51
C GLU A 274 0.22 -24.97 -1.83
N LEU A 275 -0.73 -25.40 -2.66
CA LEU A 275 -0.96 -24.85 -4.00
C LEU A 275 -1.49 -23.39 -3.98
N SER A 276 -2.14 -22.99 -2.90
CA SER A 276 -2.76 -21.67 -2.75
C SER A 276 -1.91 -20.67 -1.96
N SER A 277 -0.97 -21.12 -1.12
CA SER A 277 -0.15 -20.24 -0.29
C SER A 277 1.06 -19.68 -1.06
N ASN A 278 1.37 -18.41 -0.80
CA ASN A 278 2.57 -17.75 -1.29
C ASN A 278 3.82 -18.02 -0.42
N SER A 279 3.67 -18.74 0.70
CA SER A 279 4.78 -18.96 1.66
C SER A 279 5.87 -19.90 1.16
N GLY A 280 5.60 -20.67 0.12
CA GLY A 280 6.55 -21.60 -0.51
C GLY A 280 5.85 -22.84 -1.07
N GLY A 281 6.62 -23.76 -1.62
CA GLY A 281 6.08 -24.97 -2.29
C GLY A 281 5.71 -24.71 -3.75
N ASN A 282 4.85 -25.56 -4.28
CA ASN A 282 4.35 -25.44 -5.64
C ASN A 282 3.09 -24.57 -5.65
N GLN A 283 2.98 -23.72 -6.66
CA GLN A 283 1.83 -22.85 -6.87
C GLN A 283 1.28 -23.03 -8.27
N ILE A 284 0.00 -22.71 -8.44
CA ILE A 284 -0.63 -22.69 -9.76
C ILE A 284 -0.50 -21.29 -10.35
N TYR A 285 -0.02 -21.23 -11.58
CA TYR A 285 0.16 -20.00 -12.34
C TYR A 285 -0.60 -20.05 -13.67
N ILE A 286 -1.01 -18.85 -14.12
CA ILE A 286 -1.44 -18.63 -15.50
C ILE A 286 -0.36 -17.79 -16.17
N SER A 287 0.07 -18.17 -17.37
CA SER A 287 1.09 -17.44 -18.12
C SER A 287 0.61 -16.00 -18.40
N HIS A 288 1.50 -15.01 -18.22
CA HIS A 288 1.18 -13.62 -18.56
C HIS A 288 1.11 -13.43 -20.08
N SER A 289 1.97 -14.14 -20.82
CA SER A 289 1.98 -14.16 -22.27
C SER A 289 1.02 -15.20 -22.83
N THR A 290 0.38 -14.89 -23.95
CA THR A 290 -0.36 -15.88 -24.73
C THR A 290 0.59 -16.71 -25.59
N VAL A 291 0.13 -17.88 -26.03
CA VAL A 291 0.91 -18.76 -26.94
C VAL A 291 1.28 -18.03 -28.24
N GLY A 292 0.40 -17.20 -28.77
CA GLY A 292 0.65 -16.44 -30.02
C GLY A 292 1.66 -15.29 -29.88
N SER A 293 2.01 -14.90 -28.64
CA SER A 293 3.05 -13.89 -28.40
C SER A 293 4.48 -14.46 -28.40
N TRP A 294 4.63 -15.78 -28.55
CA TRP A 294 5.95 -16.42 -28.58
C TRP A 294 6.64 -16.18 -29.91
N GLU A 295 7.87 -15.69 -29.89
CA GLU A 295 8.65 -15.43 -31.08
C GLU A 295 8.93 -16.72 -31.89
N GLY A 296 8.66 -16.70 -33.19
CA GLY A 296 8.83 -17.84 -34.07
C GLY A 296 7.73 -18.89 -33.99
N ASN A 297 6.57 -18.54 -33.40
CA ASN A 297 5.41 -19.40 -33.37
C ASN A 297 4.59 -19.29 -34.65
N ASP A 298 5.11 -19.83 -35.77
CA ASP A 298 4.43 -19.83 -37.07
C ASP A 298 3.59 -21.09 -37.33
N ARG A 299 3.58 -22.03 -36.40
CA ARG A 299 2.89 -23.33 -36.55
C ARG A 299 1.97 -23.61 -35.37
N GLU A 300 0.86 -24.22 -35.68
CA GLU A 300 -0.03 -24.81 -34.68
C GLU A 300 0.63 -26.06 -34.06
N PHE A 301 0.57 -26.20 -32.75
CA PHE A 301 1.04 -27.36 -32.04
C PHE A 301 0.07 -27.77 -30.92
N SER A 302 0.13 -29.04 -30.55
CA SER A 302 -0.75 -29.57 -29.51
C SER A 302 -0.21 -29.33 -28.11
N ILE A 303 -1.10 -29.38 -27.10
CA ILE A 303 -0.67 -29.33 -25.70
C ILE A 303 0.21 -30.55 -25.34
N GLY A 304 0.02 -31.70 -26.02
CA GLY A 304 0.85 -32.87 -25.84
C GLY A 304 2.29 -32.63 -26.28
N SER A 305 2.50 -31.97 -27.44
CA SER A 305 3.83 -31.55 -27.91
C SER A 305 4.50 -30.59 -26.94
N LEU A 306 3.74 -29.66 -26.36
CA LEU A 306 4.25 -28.76 -25.35
C LEU A 306 4.64 -29.50 -24.06
N LYS A 307 3.81 -30.41 -23.55
CA LYS A 307 4.13 -31.24 -22.37
C LYS A 307 5.41 -32.08 -22.62
N ALA A 308 5.52 -32.69 -23.80
CA ALA A 308 6.72 -33.47 -24.18
C ALA A 308 8.00 -32.62 -24.22
N ALA A 309 7.91 -31.41 -24.81
CA ALA A 309 9.04 -30.48 -24.84
C ALA A 309 9.49 -30.05 -23.44
N ILE A 310 8.55 -29.74 -22.53
CA ILE A 310 8.83 -29.38 -21.13
C ILE A 310 9.59 -30.51 -20.41
N ILE A 311 9.17 -31.76 -20.60
CA ILE A 311 9.80 -32.93 -20.00
C ILE A 311 11.21 -33.12 -20.57
N GLN A 312 11.39 -33.07 -21.89
CA GLN A 312 12.67 -33.26 -22.56
C GLN A 312 13.68 -32.16 -22.22
N LEU A 313 13.22 -30.93 -22.02
CA LEU A 313 14.04 -29.81 -21.57
C LEU A 313 14.30 -29.83 -20.06
N ASN A 314 13.76 -30.82 -19.33
CA ASN A 314 13.88 -30.96 -17.88
C ASN A 314 13.48 -29.66 -17.11
N LEU A 315 12.41 -29.01 -17.57
CA LEU A 315 11.92 -27.81 -16.93
C LEU A 315 11.09 -28.18 -15.69
N SER A 316 11.37 -27.52 -14.56
CA SER A 316 10.74 -27.79 -13.26
C SER A 316 9.33 -27.17 -13.17
N LEU A 317 8.46 -27.54 -14.10
CA LEU A 317 7.04 -27.15 -14.12
C LEU A 317 6.17 -28.27 -14.69
N GLN A 318 4.89 -28.26 -14.34
CA GLN A 318 3.90 -29.20 -14.87
C GLN A 318 2.73 -28.43 -15.48
N ILE A 319 2.37 -28.74 -16.72
CA ILE A 319 1.22 -28.14 -17.39
C ILE A 319 -0.05 -28.80 -16.88
N LEU A 320 -0.95 -27.99 -16.33
CA LEU A 320 -2.27 -28.42 -15.85
C LEU A 320 -3.35 -28.25 -16.91
N GLY A 321 -3.21 -27.25 -17.79
CA GLY A 321 -4.21 -26.95 -18.81
C GLY A 321 -4.00 -25.61 -19.48
N ILE A 322 -5.09 -25.03 -19.96
CA ILE A 322 -5.11 -23.73 -20.64
C ILE A 322 -6.29 -22.86 -20.15
N LYS A 323 -6.11 -21.55 -20.24
CA LYS A 323 -7.18 -20.57 -20.14
C LYS A 323 -7.38 -19.91 -21.51
N ARG A 324 -8.52 -20.16 -22.13
CA ARG A 324 -8.91 -19.61 -23.43
C ARG A 324 -9.80 -18.42 -23.24
N LYS A 325 -9.57 -17.32 -23.95
CA LYS A 325 -10.35 -16.07 -23.80
C LYS A 325 -11.85 -16.27 -24.07
N ALA A 326 -12.20 -17.18 -24.97
CA ALA A 326 -13.59 -17.49 -25.32
C ALA A 326 -14.31 -18.39 -24.30
N CYS A 327 -13.60 -18.96 -23.32
CA CYS A 327 -14.16 -19.87 -22.33
C CYS A 327 -14.14 -19.21 -20.96
N GLU A 328 -15.28 -19.25 -20.25
CA GLU A 328 -15.36 -18.72 -18.87
C GLU A 328 -14.45 -19.51 -17.92
N LYS A 329 -14.40 -20.83 -18.08
CA LYS A 329 -13.61 -21.74 -17.24
C LYS A 329 -12.32 -22.19 -17.95
N PRO A 330 -11.23 -22.39 -17.21
CA PRO A 330 -10.04 -23.02 -17.75
C PRO A 330 -10.33 -24.47 -18.15
N ILE A 331 -9.67 -24.94 -19.19
CA ILE A 331 -9.70 -26.34 -19.61
C ILE A 331 -8.54 -27.03 -18.91
N LEU A 332 -8.86 -27.79 -17.85
CA LEU A 332 -7.85 -28.55 -17.10
C LEU A 332 -7.77 -29.97 -17.61
N ASN A 333 -6.56 -30.55 -17.52
CA ASN A 333 -6.24 -31.89 -18.00
C ASN A 333 -6.81 -32.20 -19.40
N PRO A 334 -6.60 -31.32 -20.42
CA PRO A 334 -7.10 -31.54 -21.77
C PRO A 334 -6.41 -32.74 -22.41
N GLU A 335 -7.07 -33.32 -23.41
CA GLU A 335 -6.45 -34.36 -24.26
C GLU A 335 -5.19 -33.84 -24.94
N ASN A 336 -4.19 -34.72 -25.10
CA ASN A 336 -2.88 -34.32 -25.64
C ASN A 336 -2.93 -33.83 -27.09
N ASN A 337 -3.97 -34.19 -27.85
CA ASN A 337 -4.20 -33.72 -29.22
C ASN A 337 -4.83 -32.34 -29.32
N LEU A 338 -5.23 -31.71 -28.20
CA LEU A 338 -5.80 -30.35 -28.20
C LEU A 338 -4.77 -29.38 -28.81
N ILE A 339 -5.16 -28.73 -29.91
CA ILE A 339 -4.40 -27.65 -30.54
C ILE A 339 -4.51 -26.36 -29.74
N LEU A 340 -3.38 -25.75 -29.48
CA LEU A 340 -3.28 -24.49 -28.77
C LEU A 340 -3.59 -23.32 -29.71
N ALA A 341 -4.53 -22.47 -29.31
CA ALA A 341 -4.83 -21.24 -30.02
C ALA A 341 -3.84 -20.13 -29.63
N SER A 342 -3.63 -19.17 -30.53
CA SER A 342 -2.75 -18.01 -30.27
C SER A 342 -3.16 -17.18 -29.06
N THR A 343 -4.45 -17.20 -28.71
CA THR A 343 -5.02 -16.47 -27.54
C THR A 343 -4.96 -17.25 -26.23
N ASP A 344 -4.47 -18.50 -26.24
CA ASP A 344 -4.47 -19.35 -25.05
C ASP A 344 -3.35 -18.93 -24.09
N HIS A 345 -3.66 -18.93 -22.81
CA HIS A 345 -2.71 -18.83 -21.70
C HIS A 345 -2.48 -20.23 -21.11
N ILE A 346 -1.25 -20.54 -20.76
CA ILE A 346 -0.90 -21.82 -20.16
C ILE A 346 -1.19 -21.79 -18.66
N VAL A 347 -1.92 -22.78 -18.17
CA VAL A 347 -2.11 -23.04 -16.73
C VAL A 347 -1.12 -24.10 -16.31
N TYR A 348 -0.27 -23.79 -15.33
CA TYR A 348 0.82 -24.67 -14.93
C TYR A 348 1.09 -24.59 -13.42
N MET A 349 1.72 -25.62 -12.90
CA MET A 349 2.20 -25.69 -11.53
C MET A 349 3.73 -25.58 -11.51
N SER A 350 4.28 -24.79 -10.61
CA SER A 350 5.71 -24.61 -10.43
C SER A 350 6.02 -23.97 -9.08
N ARG A 351 7.26 -24.13 -8.58
CA ARG A 351 7.74 -23.44 -7.37
C ARG A 351 7.90 -21.92 -7.54
N LYS A 352 8.11 -21.45 -8.77
CA LYS A 352 8.27 -20.02 -9.11
C LYS A 352 7.59 -19.76 -10.43
N ARG A 353 7.13 -18.54 -10.62
CA ARG A 353 6.55 -18.13 -11.90
C ARG A 353 7.57 -18.32 -13.02
N PHE A 354 7.17 -19.07 -14.04
CA PHE A 354 8.02 -19.38 -15.18
C PHE A 354 7.97 -18.25 -16.20
N ASP A 355 9.14 -17.86 -16.70
CA ASP A 355 9.26 -16.83 -17.73
C ASP A 355 9.17 -17.48 -19.12
N TRP A 356 7.94 -17.50 -19.63
CA TRP A 356 7.61 -18.08 -20.94
C TRP A 356 8.30 -17.32 -22.08
N MET A 357 8.41 -16.00 -22.01
CA MET A 357 9.00 -15.18 -23.06
C MET A 357 10.50 -15.42 -23.23
N LYS A 358 11.19 -15.63 -22.13
CA LYS A 358 12.62 -15.95 -22.14
C LYS A 358 12.91 -17.36 -22.67
N ASN A 359 11.99 -18.30 -22.47
CA ASN A 359 12.22 -19.73 -22.76
C ASN A 359 11.47 -20.24 -24.01
N ASN A 360 10.59 -19.40 -24.62
CA ASN A 360 9.76 -19.82 -25.76
C ASN A 360 10.58 -20.37 -26.93
N GLY A 361 11.71 -19.74 -27.30
CA GLY A 361 12.51 -20.15 -28.43
C GLY A 361 13.10 -21.55 -28.30
N GLN A 362 13.55 -21.96 -27.09
CA GLN A 362 14.02 -23.32 -26.86
C GLN A 362 12.88 -24.35 -26.85
N ILE A 363 11.72 -23.97 -26.29
CA ILE A 363 10.53 -24.82 -26.25
C ILE A 363 10.01 -25.07 -27.66
N LEU A 364 9.86 -24.04 -28.49
CA LEU A 364 9.41 -24.18 -29.89
C LEU A 364 10.36 -25.02 -30.74
N ARG A 365 11.67 -24.84 -30.57
CA ARG A 365 12.68 -25.71 -31.25
C ARG A 365 12.49 -27.17 -30.88
N GLN A 366 12.23 -27.44 -29.59
CA GLN A 366 12.03 -28.80 -29.10
C GLN A 366 10.72 -29.40 -29.62
N ILE A 367 9.63 -28.60 -29.69
CA ILE A 367 8.37 -29.04 -30.31
C ILE A 367 8.58 -29.41 -31.77
N ASN A 368 9.30 -28.58 -32.52
CA ASN A 368 9.59 -28.84 -33.95
C ASN A 368 10.50 -30.06 -34.21
N ASN A 369 11.30 -30.46 -33.22
CA ASN A 369 12.14 -31.68 -33.32
C ASN A 369 11.39 -32.97 -33.00
N VAL A 370 10.24 -32.89 -32.34
CA VAL A 370 9.40 -34.01 -31.90
C VAL A 370 8.24 -34.26 -32.86
N SER A 371 7.85 -33.25 -33.65
CA SER A 371 6.87 -33.36 -34.74
C SER A 371 7.51 -33.86 -36.05
#